data_d998c195ffd20be3f42ef7660878ab57
#
_entry.id   d998c195ffd20be3f42ef7660878ab57
#
_cell.length_a   1.000
_cell.length_b   1.000
_cell.length_c   1.000
_cell.angle_alpha   90.00
_cell.angle_beta   90.00
_cell.angle_gamma   90.00
#
_symmetry.space_group_name_H-M   'P 1'
#
loop_
_entity.id
_entity.type
_entity.pdbx_description
1 polymer ?
#
loop_
_entity_poly.entity_id
_entity_poly.type
_entity_poly.pdbx_seq_one_letter_code
_entity_poly.pdbx_strand_id
1 'polypeptide(L)'
;MQGEIKAIVDYVNGEEIAELVDGVTKISVFENTAAINSKAENFRKLILATSKDIRVLLVKIADRLHNMRTIKAISKDDKKKRIAQETMEIYAPLADRMGMHRIRDELEDLSFEILNNDARTLIQKRLDEIKLDKKDIFENLSAEFNKLLDENNIKTKIFGREKTPFSIWRKVQKKRVSLEQITDIIGFRIILENIDDCYKTLGIIHKKYNCIPGKFKDYISSAKINGYKSIHTAVIGSNKKPIEIQIRTKKMHEFAERGIASHWQYKSSEKFNSLTWKEYDWLKDLVEIIEKNENPEHSYEYTKLQMFQENVFCFTPKGSVIKLPKDATPIDFAYAVHTKIGDNAIGCEINGNKSELQSILRNGDRIKIITSKNQSPSLHWIPITKTGKARAAIRRYWHERGEKKQERIKKYNTTLWISLPDKPGQLGNISSLIGDHKLNISNLEMAGKNPNYINFKFQLIIRDLKNFTNFIAELKQKGIKFKI
;
A
#
# COMPACT_ATOMS: atom_id res chain seq x y z
N MET A 1 20.35 -29.13 -2.23
CA MET A 1 20.44 -27.69 -2.49
C MET A 1 21.82 -27.21 -2.92
N GLN A 2 22.88 -27.28 -2.08
CA GLN A 2 24.26 -26.90 -2.52
C GLN A 2 24.79 -27.73 -3.69
N GLY A 3 24.48 -29.04 -3.77
CA GLY A 3 24.87 -29.90 -4.86
C GLY A 3 24.15 -29.61 -6.18
N GLU A 4 22.87 -29.18 -6.13
CA GLU A 4 22.08 -28.85 -7.32
C GLU A 4 22.53 -27.52 -7.93
N ILE A 5 22.88 -26.54 -7.09
CA ILE A 5 23.42 -25.25 -7.52
C ILE A 5 24.77 -25.48 -8.22
N LYS A 6 25.65 -26.32 -7.63
CA LYS A 6 26.92 -26.66 -8.24
C LYS A 6 26.74 -27.34 -9.61
N ALA A 7 25.77 -28.27 -9.72
CA ALA A 7 25.44 -28.89 -11.01
C ALA A 7 24.92 -27.87 -12.06
N ILE A 8 24.17 -26.85 -11.65
CA ILE A 8 23.72 -25.77 -12.55
C ILE A 8 24.91 -24.89 -12.98
N VAL A 9 25.82 -24.56 -12.06
CA VAL A 9 27.06 -23.81 -12.39
C VAL A 9 27.90 -24.57 -13.40
N ASP A 10 28.12 -25.89 -13.17
CA ASP A 10 28.91 -26.73 -14.02
C ASP A 10 28.26 -26.96 -15.41
N TYR A 11 26.91 -27.02 -15.46
CA TYR A 11 26.16 -27.26 -16.71
C TYR A 11 26.00 -26.01 -17.57
N VAL A 12 25.81 -24.83 -16.95
CA VAL A 12 25.47 -23.56 -17.67
C VAL A 12 26.70 -22.66 -17.82
N ASN A 13 27.85 -23.01 -17.24
CA ASN A 13 29.10 -22.23 -17.23
C ASN A 13 28.91 -20.77 -16.74
N GLY A 14 28.04 -20.55 -15.75
CA GLY A 14 27.75 -19.20 -15.29
C GLY A 14 27.41 -19.08 -13.82
N GLU A 15 28.35 -18.55 -13.02
CA GLU A 15 28.11 -18.21 -11.59
C GLU A 15 26.91 -17.26 -11.44
N GLU A 16 26.75 -16.27 -12.33
CA GLU A 16 25.62 -15.32 -12.31
C GLU A 16 24.26 -16.00 -12.45
N ILE A 17 24.14 -17.02 -13.30
CA ILE A 17 22.88 -17.76 -13.48
C ILE A 17 22.59 -18.61 -12.26
N ALA A 18 23.63 -19.22 -11.68
CA ALA A 18 23.49 -20.01 -10.45
C ALA A 18 23.03 -19.17 -9.27
N GLU A 19 23.58 -17.97 -9.07
CA GLU A 19 23.14 -17.03 -8.04
C GLU A 19 21.69 -16.60 -8.23
N LEU A 20 21.29 -16.33 -9.48
CA LEU A 20 19.91 -15.99 -9.82
C LEU A 20 18.95 -17.14 -9.50
N VAL A 21 19.29 -18.36 -9.90
CA VAL A 21 18.50 -19.58 -9.64
C VAL A 21 18.41 -19.84 -8.14
N ASP A 22 19.50 -19.69 -7.39
CA ASP A 22 19.50 -19.80 -5.93
C ASP A 22 18.56 -18.79 -5.28
N GLY A 23 18.62 -17.52 -5.72
CA GLY A 23 17.74 -16.45 -5.26
C GLY A 23 16.26 -16.76 -5.50
N VAL A 24 15.91 -17.27 -6.68
CA VAL A 24 14.53 -17.63 -7.05
C VAL A 24 14.06 -18.89 -6.30
N THR A 25 14.91 -19.91 -6.16
CA THR A 25 14.56 -21.22 -5.58
C THR A 25 14.38 -21.14 -4.06
N LYS A 26 15.23 -20.39 -3.36
CA LYS A 26 15.09 -20.16 -1.91
C LYS A 26 13.73 -19.58 -1.52
N ILE A 27 13.12 -18.81 -2.41
CA ILE A 27 11.78 -18.24 -2.22
C ILE A 27 10.70 -19.31 -2.43
N SER A 28 10.85 -20.18 -3.43
CA SER A 28 9.83 -21.17 -3.83
C SER A 28 9.63 -22.31 -2.83
N VAL A 29 10.66 -22.70 -2.09
CA VAL A 29 10.59 -23.78 -1.08
C VAL A 29 9.61 -23.43 0.06
N PHE A 30 9.41 -22.15 0.36
CA PHE A 30 8.56 -21.69 1.47
C PHE A 30 7.11 -21.36 1.06
N GLU A 31 6.80 -21.25 -0.24
CA GLU A 31 5.43 -21.00 -0.73
C GLU A 31 4.45 -22.14 -0.41
N ASN A 32 4.96 -23.32 -0.05
CA ASN A 32 4.17 -24.51 0.24
C ASN A 32 3.70 -24.65 1.70
N THR A 33 4.15 -23.79 2.62
CA THR A 33 3.76 -23.85 4.04
C THR A 33 2.56 -22.93 4.35
N ALA A 34 1.53 -23.49 4.99
CA ALA A 34 0.19 -22.89 5.14
C ALA A 34 0.01 -21.87 6.29
N ALA A 35 1.07 -21.47 7.00
CA ALA A 35 0.99 -20.60 8.18
C ALA A 35 1.04 -19.11 7.82
N ILE A 36 0.30 -18.26 8.56
CA ILE A 36 0.27 -16.79 8.39
C ILE A 36 1.68 -16.19 8.49
N ASN A 37 2.52 -16.71 9.38
CA ASN A 37 3.94 -16.33 9.52
C ASN A 37 4.77 -16.60 8.26
N SER A 38 4.33 -17.54 7.39
CA SER A 38 5.04 -17.87 6.15
C SER A 38 4.92 -16.77 5.08
N LYS A 39 3.80 -16.05 5.00
CA LYS A 39 3.63 -14.96 3.99
C LYS A 39 4.57 -13.79 4.25
N ALA A 40 4.66 -13.36 5.49
CA ALA A 40 5.52 -12.24 5.89
C ALA A 40 7.01 -12.61 5.70
N GLU A 41 7.39 -13.83 6.06
CA GLU A 41 8.76 -14.31 5.91
C GLU A 41 9.13 -14.55 4.43
N ASN A 42 8.21 -15.06 3.61
CA ASN A 42 8.43 -15.23 2.17
C ASN A 42 8.59 -13.88 1.46
N PHE A 43 7.77 -12.91 1.84
CA PHE A 43 7.89 -11.56 1.33
C PHE A 43 9.22 -10.91 1.74
N ARG A 44 9.63 -11.07 3.01
CA ARG A 44 10.92 -10.61 3.50
C ARG A 44 12.07 -11.18 2.67
N LYS A 45 12.07 -12.48 2.42
CA LYS A 45 13.10 -13.16 1.62
C LYS A 45 13.10 -12.69 0.17
N LEU A 46 11.90 -12.48 -0.42
CA LEU A 46 11.77 -11.93 -1.77
C LEU A 46 12.45 -10.56 -1.88
N ILE A 47 12.16 -9.64 -0.96
CA ILE A 47 12.74 -8.31 -0.99
C ILE A 47 14.25 -8.34 -0.75
N LEU A 48 14.74 -9.15 0.21
CA LEU A 48 16.18 -9.30 0.47
C LEU A 48 16.93 -9.95 -0.70
N ALA A 49 16.35 -10.95 -1.37
CA ALA A 49 16.94 -11.51 -2.58
C ALA A 49 16.95 -10.49 -3.74
N THR A 50 15.85 -9.74 -3.90
CA THR A 50 15.73 -8.68 -4.90
C THR A 50 16.74 -7.55 -4.67
N SER A 51 17.09 -7.24 -3.42
CA SER A 51 18.09 -6.22 -3.11
C SER A 51 19.51 -6.60 -3.56
N LYS A 52 19.79 -7.89 -3.67
CA LYS A 52 21.04 -8.42 -4.21
C LYS A 52 21.04 -8.40 -5.74
N ASP A 53 19.96 -8.87 -6.34
CA ASP A 53 19.75 -8.89 -7.78
C ASP A 53 18.29 -8.66 -8.14
N ILE A 54 18.02 -7.55 -8.81
CA ILE A 54 16.67 -7.16 -9.25
C ILE A 54 16.06 -8.15 -10.25
N ARG A 55 16.89 -8.92 -10.98
CA ARG A 55 16.45 -9.97 -11.92
C ARG A 55 15.63 -11.05 -11.22
N VAL A 56 15.93 -11.35 -9.95
CA VAL A 56 15.14 -12.29 -9.13
C VAL A 56 13.67 -11.88 -9.11
N LEU A 57 13.38 -10.60 -8.91
CA LEU A 57 12.00 -10.10 -8.88
C LEU A 57 11.32 -10.22 -10.25
N LEU A 58 12.06 -9.96 -11.34
CA LEU A 58 11.49 -10.08 -12.69
C LEU A 58 11.11 -11.53 -13.02
N VAL A 59 11.98 -12.48 -12.68
CA VAL A 59 11.70 -13.91 -12.85
C VAL A 59 10.48 -14.31 -12.02
N LYS A 60 10.39 -13.86 -10.77
CA LYS A 60 9.25 -14.17 -9.91
C LYS A 60 7.94 -13.55 -10.39
N ILE A 61 7.98 -12.33 -10.95
CA ILE A 61 6.79 -11.70 -11.55
C ILE A 61 6.36 -12.48 -12.81
N ALA A 62 7.29 -12.91 -13.65
CA ALA A 62 7.00 -13.71 -14.84
C ALA A 62 6.43 -15.10 -14.49
N ASP A 63 7.02 -15.77 -13.50
CA ASP A 63 6.52 -17.03 -12.95
C ASP A 63 5.09 -16.87 -12.41
N ARG A 64 4.87 -15.82 -11.59
CA ARG A 64 3.55 -15.52 -11.04
C ARG A 64 2.51 -15.23 -12.13
N LEU A 65 2.90 -14.51 -13.18
CA LEU A 65 2.00 -14.25 -14.33
C LEU A 65 1.63 -15.55 -15.04
N HIS A 66 2.60 -16.43 -15.28
CA HIS A 66 2.35 -17.74 -15.87
C HIS A 66 1.39 -18.57 -14.98
N ASN A 67 1.66 -18.60 -13.67
CA ASN A 67 0.82 -19.31 -12.71
C ASN A 67 -0.61 -18.76 -12.66
N MET A 68 -0.79 -17.45 -12.79
CA MET A 68 -2.11 -16.83 -12.85
C MET A 68 -2.85 -17.15 -14.15
N ARG A 69 -2.16 -17.19 -15.28
CA ARG A 69 -2.77 -17.60 -16.58
C ARG A 69 -3.24 -19.05 -16.58
N THR A 70 -2.54 -19.91 -15.82
CA THR A 70 -2.84 -21.35 -15.72
C THR A 70 -3.61 -21.74 -14.46
N ILE A 71 -4.06 -20.79 -13.65
CA ILE A 71 -4.66 -21.01 -12.34
C ILE A 71 -5.93 -21.89 -12.38
N LYS A 72 -6.61 -21.92 -13.54
CA LYS A 72 -7.82 -22.72 -13.75
C LYS A 72 -7.54 -24.23 -13.66
N ALA A 73 -6.30 -24.68 -13.95
CA ALA A 73 -5.88 -26.08 -13.84
C ALA A 73 -5.78 -26.57 -12.38
N ILE A 74 -5.77 -25.68 -11.40
CA ILE A 74 -5.77 -26.06 -9.98
C ILE A 74 -7.17 -26.50 -9.56
N SER A 75 -7.31 -27.67 -8.97
CA SER A 75 -8.62 -28.22 -8.57
C SER A 75 -9.22 -27.58 -7.32
N LYS A 76 -8.36 -27.13 -6.35
CA LYS A 76 -8.79 -26.61 -5.05
C LYS A 76 -9.06 -25.11 -5.09
N ASP A 77 -10.31 -24.68 -4.90
CA ASP A 77 -10.70 -23.27 -4.96
C ASP A 77 -10.06 -22.41 -3.88
N ASP A 78 -9.88 -22.92 -2.66
CA ASP A 78 -9.18 -22.18 -1.60
C ASP A 78 -7.72 -21.87 -1.99
N LYS A 79 -7.05 -22.81 -2.69
CA LYS A 79 -5.71 -22.60 -3.20
C LYS A 79 -5.69 -21.52 -4.28
N LYS A 80 -6.68 -21.53 -5.21
CA LYS A 80 -6.82 -20.47 -6.23
C LYS A 80 -7.01 -19.10 -5.59
N LYS A 81 -7.94 -18.98 -4.63
CA LYS A 81 -8.22 -17.74 -3.92
C LYS A 81 -6.99 -17.22 -3.18
N ARG A 82 -6.26 -18.10 -2.50
CA ARG A 82 -5.01 -17.73 -1.81
C ARG A 82 -3.97 -17.16 -2.76
N ILE A 83 -3.73 -17.84 -3.90
CA ILE A 83 -2.76 -17.38 -4.91
C ILE A 83 -3.20 -16.05 -5.52
N ALA A 84 -4.49 -15.89 -5.85
CA ALA A 84 -5.03 -14.65 -6.38
C ALA A 84 -4.91 -13.49 -5.40
N GLN A 85 -5.20 -13.73 -4.11
CA GLN A 85 -5.06 -12.74 -3.04
C GLN A 85 -3.61 -12.29 -2.89
N GLU A 86 -2.67 -13.24 -2.83
CA GLU A 86 -1.24 -12.94 -2.73
C GLU A 86 -0.75 -12.16 -3.96
N THR A 87 -1.22 -12.53 -5.15
CA THR A 87 -0.91 -11.83 -6.40
C THR A 87 -1.37 -10.38 -6.36
N MET A 88 -2.60 -10.14 -5.91
CA MET A 88 -3.18 -8.80 -5.77
C MET A 88 -2.45 -7.96 -4.71
N GLU A 89 -2.03 -8.59 -3.61
CA GLU A 89 -1.44 -7.89 -2.47
C GLU A 89 0.07 -7.64 -2.61
N ILE A 90 0.80 -8.48 -3.35
CA ILE A 90 2.27 -8.44 -3.42
C ILE A 90 2.75 -8.23 -4.85
N TYR A 91 2.43 -9.13 -5.77
CA TYR A 91 3.07 -9.15 -7.09
C TYR A 91 2.58 -8.05 -8.03
N ALA A 92 1.29 -7.75 -8.04
CA ALA A 92 0.77 -6.66 -8.85
C ALA A 92 1.33 -5.28 -8.41
N PRO A 93 1.41 -4.94 -7.12
CA PRO A 93 2.09 -3.73 -6.65
C PRO A 93 3.58 -3.70 -6.96
N LEU A 94 4.29 -4.83 -6.86
CA LEU A 94 5.71 -4.91 -7.22
C LEU A 94 5.91 -4.68 -8.72
N ALA A 95 5.05 -5.27 -9.57
CA ALA A 95 5.06 -5.02 -11.02
C ALA A 95 4.80 -3.53 -11.33
N ASP A 96 3.89 -2.87 -10.60
CA ASP A 96 3.65 -1.42 -10.74
C ASP A 96 4.89 -0.61 -10.37
N ARG A 97 5.57 -0.95 -9.27
CA ARG A 97 6.82 -0.31 -8.84
C ARG A 97 7.96 -0.48 -9.83
N MET A 98 8.00 -1.62 -10.52
CA MET A 98 8.94 -1.91 -11.60
C MET A 98 8.56 -1.24 -12.92
N GLY A 99 7.48 -0.45 -12.98
CA GLY A 99 6.99 0.19 -14.19
C GLY A 99 6.32 -0.76 -15.19
N MET A 100 6.12 -2.04 -14.83
CA MET A 100 5.57 -3.09 -15.69
C MET A 100 4.04 -3.04 -15.71
N HIS A 101 3.48 -1.92 -16.19
CA HIS A 101 2.04 -1.65 -16.07
C HIS A 101 1.16 -2.68 -16.78
N ARG A 102 1.60 -3.21 -17.92
CA ARG A 102 0.87 -4.25 -18.63
C ARG A 102 0.74 -5.53 -17.80
N ILE A 103 1.85 -5.95 -17.19
CA ILE A 103 1.87 -7.15 -16.35
C ILE A 103 1.04 -6.92 -15.09
N ARG A 104 1.16 -5.75 -14.45
CA ARG A 104 0.31 -5.38 -13.32
C ARG A 104 -1.18 -5.47 -13.67
N ASP A 105 -1.58 -4.82 -14.76
CA ASP A 105 -2.99 -4.78 -15.20
C ASP A 105 -3.52 -6.20 -15.46
N GLU A 106 -2.72 -7.09 -16.04
CA GLU A 106 -3.07 -8.49 -16.28
C GLU A 106 -3.14 -9.30 -14.99
N LEU A 107 -2.17 -9.15 -14.07
CA LEU A 107 -2.17 -9.79 -12.76
C LEU A 107 -3.39 -9.37 -11.92
N GLU A 108 -3.70 -8.07 -11.90
CA GLU A 108 -4.88 -7.51 -11.22
C GLU A 108 -6.17 -8.11 -11.79
N ASP A 109 -6.32 -8.19 -13.11
CA ASP A 109 -7.55 -8.67 -13.76
C ASP A 109 -7.75 -10.18 -13.60
N LEU A 110 -6.68 -10.98 -13.76
CA LEU A 110 -6.72 -12.42 -13.51
C LEU A 110 -7.03 -12.75 -12.03
N SER A 111 -6.49 -11.97 -11.10
CA SER A 111 -6.81 -12.12 -9.68
C SER A 111 -8.24 -11.72 -9.39
N PHE A 112 -8.74 -10.66 -10.01
CA PHE A 112 -10.11 -10.20 -9.88
C PHE A 112 -11.13 -11.24 -10.38
N GLU A 113 -10.80 -11.95 -11.49
CA GLU A 113 -11.61 -13.07 -11.99
C GLU A 113 -11.83 -14.16 -10.95
N ILE A 114 -10.80 -14.47 -10.14
CA ILE A 114 -10.88 -15.52 -9.11
C ILE A 114 -11.55 -14.99 -7.83
N LEU A 115 -11.25 -13.76 -7.44
CA LEU A 115 -11.70 -13.22 -6.16
C LEU A 115 -13.12 -12.66 -6.21
N ASN A 116 -13.57 -12.15 -7.36
CA ASN A 116 -14.88 -11.53 -7.52
C ASN A 116 -15.40 -11.66 -8.96
N ASN A 117 -15.65 -12.89 -9.37
CA ASN A 117 -16.04 -13.25 -10.73
C ASN A 117 -17.32 -12.56 -11.20
N ASP A 118 -18.33 -12.46 -10.31
CA ASP A 118 -19.62 -11.87 -10.68
C ASP A 118 -19.48 -10.41 -11.06
N ALA A 119 -18.75 -9.64 -10.24
CA ALA A 119 -18.49 -8.23 -10.53
C ALA A 119 -17.66 -8.05 -11.81
N ARG A 120 -16.65 -8.91 -12.04
CA ARG A 120 -15.84 -8.89 -13.26
C ARG A 120 -16.69 -9.17 -14.49
N THR A 121 -17.52 -10.20 -14.46
CA THR A 121 -18.39 -10.61 -15.58
C THR A 121 -19.38 -9.51 -15.92
N LEU A 122 -20.01 -8.89 -14.92
CA LEU A 122 -20.93 -7.76 -15.13
C LEU A 122 -20.24 -6.57 -15.80
N ILE A 123 -19.04 -6.21 -15.32
CA ILE A 123 -18.26 -5.10 -15.90
C ILE A 123 -17.81 -5.44 -17.30
N GLN A 124 -17.33 -6.68 -17.55
CA GLN A 124 -16.89 -7.12 -18.88
C GLN A 124 -18.04 -7.04 -19.88
N LYS A 125 -19.21 -7.58 -19.53
CA LYS A 125 -20.41 -7.48 -20.38
C LYS A 125 -20.72 -6.04 -20.76
N ARG A 126 -20.68 -5.14 -19.78
CA ARG A 126 -20.94 -3.72 -20.04
C ARG A 126 -19.86 -3.07 -20.92
N LEU A 127 -18.60 -3.45 -20.76
CA LEU A 127 -17.52 -2.98 -21.63
C LEU A 127 -17.71 -3.46 -23.07
N ASP A 128 -18.14 -4.69 -23.29
CA ASP A 128 -18.35 -5.25 -24.60
C ASP A 128 -19.56 -4.57 -25.31
N GLU A 129 -20.65 -4.29 -24.59
CA GLU A 129 -21.76 -3.47 -25.09
C GLU A 129 -21.28 -2.08 -25.53
N ILE A 130 -20.49 -1.42 -24.67
CA ILE A 130 -19.94 -0.08 -24.97
C ILE A 130 -18.99 -0.12 -26.19
N LYS A 131 -18.23 -1.19 -26.37
CA LYS A 131 -17.34 -1.37 -27.53
C LYS A 131 -18.12 -1.45 -28.83
N LEU A 132 -19.16 -2.26 -28.84
CA LEU A 132 -20.03 -2.41 -30.00
C LEU A 132 -20.67 -1.07 -30.40
N ASP A 133 -21.25 -0.36 -29.41
CA ASP A 133 -21.91 0.94 -29.64
C ASP A 133 -20.95 2.06 -30.04
N LYS A 134 -19.66 1.91 -29.81
CA LYS A 134 -18.68 3.01 -29.95
C LYS A 134 -17.55 2.75 -30.94
N LYS A 135 -17.58 1.66 -31.66
CA LYS A 135 -16.54 1.32 -32.66
C LYS A 135 -16.37 2.44 -33.68
N ASP A 136 -17.46 2.88 -34.27
CA ASP A 136 -17.46 3.97 -35.25
C ASP A 136 -17.00 5.29 -34.66
N ILE A 137 -17.37 5.56 -33.39
CA ILE A 137 -16.95 6.77 -32.67
C ILE A 137 -15.43 6.77 -32.47
N PHE A 138 -14.87 5.60 -32.14
CA PHE A 138 -13.43 5.44 -31.93
C PHE A 138 -12.65 5.64 -33.25
N GLU A 139 -13.11 5.02 -34.32
CA GLU A 139 -12.50 5.13 -35.66
C GLU A 139 -12.56 6.58 -36.16
N ASN A 140 -13.71 7.24 -36.04
CA ASN A 140 -13.90 8.62 -36.46
C ASN A 140 -13.02 9.60 -35.65
N LEU A 141 -12.95 9.46 -34.33
CA LEU A 141 -12.10 10.31 -33.49
C LEU A 141 -10.61 10.05 -33.73
N SER A 142 -10.22 8.80 -33.98
CA SER A 142 -8.85 8.46 -34.34
C SER A 142 -8.44 9.09 -35.67
N ALA A 143 -9.32 9.04 -36.67
CA ALA A 143 -9.13 9.70 -37.95
C ALA A 143 -9.05 11.23 -37.82
N GLU A 144 -9.92 11.83 -37.00
CA GLU A 144 -9.92 13.27 -36.70
C GLU A 144 -8.62 13.70 -36.03
N PHE A 145 -8.13 12.96 -35.05
CA PHE A 145 -6.84 13.25 -34.40
C PHE A 145 -5.66 13.09 -35.35
N ASN A 146 -5.63 12.02 -36.17
CA ASN A 146 -4.58 11.83 -37.17
C ASN A 146 -4.55 13.01 -38.15
N LYS A 147 -5.71 13.37 -38.73
CA LYS A 147 -5.81 14.51 -39.66
C LYS A 147 -5.32 15.81 -39.02
N LEU A 148 -5.76 16.10 -37.79
CA LEU A 148 -5.39 17.30 -37.06
C LEU A 148 -3.87 17.40 -36.83
N LEU A 149 -3.23 16.28 -36.50
CA LEU A 149 -1.78 16.24 -36.25
C LEU A 149 -0.97 16.23 -37.55
N ASP A 150 -1.43 15.57 -38.60
CA ASP A 150 -0.82 15.58 -39.91
C ASP A 150 -0.83 16.99 -40.56
N GLU A 151 -1.93 17.74 -40.41
CA GLU A 151 -2.05 19.15 -40.83
C GLU A 151 -1.03 20.07 -40.12
N ASN A 152 -0.54 19.66 -38.94
CA ASN A 152 0.51 20.36 -38.18
C ASN A 152 1.91 19.72 -38.35
N ASN A 153 2.11 18.86 -39.32
CA ASN A 153 3.35 18.16 -39.60
C ASN A 153 3.90 17.30 -38.44
N ILE A 154 3.02 16.75 -37.60
CA ILE A 154 3.38 15.89 -36.47
C ILE A 154 3.09 14.43 -36.83
N LYS A 155 4.15 13.65 -37.02
CA LYS A 155 4.04 12.19 -37.24
C LYS A 155 3.68 11.48 -35.95
N THR A 156 2.59 10.73 -35.96
CA THR A 156 2.07 10.07 -34.78
C THR A 156 1.57 8.66 -35.05
N LYS A 157 1.46 7.86 -33.98
CA LYS A 157 0.68 6.63 -33.95
C LYS A 157 -0.36 6.72 -32.85
N ILE A 158 -1.63 6.56 -33.21
CA ILE A 158 -2.76 6.66 -32.28
C ILE A 158 -3.33 5.29 -32.00
N PHE A 159 -3.46 4.92 -30.75
CA PHE A 159 -4.02 3.67 -30.29
C PHE A 159 -5.18 3.91 -29.33
N GLY A 160 -6.18 3.07 -29.40
CA GLY A 160 -7.18 2.97 -28.36
C GLY A 160 -6.60 2.39 -27.07
N ARG A 161 -7.01 2.94 -25.95
CA ARG A 161 -6.69 2.40 -24.63
C ARG A 161 -7.95 1.81 -24.02
N GLU A 162 -7.96 0.52 -23.86
CA GLU A 162 -8.98 -0.16 -23.08
C GLU A 162 -8.61 -0.21 -21.60
N LYS A 163 -9.61 -0.03 -20.75
CA LYS A 163 -9.46 -0.21 -19.31
C LYS A 163 -9.82 -1.62 -18.93
N THR A 164 -9.04 -2.23 -18.05
CA THR A 164 -9.35 -3.56 -17.53
C THR A 164 -10.57 -3.50 -16.61
N PRO A 165 -11.37 -4.58 -16.51
CA PRO A 165 -12.50 -4.69 -15.59
C PRO A 165 -12.12 -4.31 -14.15
N PHE A 166 -10.96 -4.78 -13.65
CA PHE A 166 -10.49 -4.42 -12.33
C PHE A 166 -10.25 -2.91 -12.17
N SER A 167 -9.65 -2.24 -13.17
CA SER A 167 -9.40 -0.79 -13.11
C SER A 167 -10.70 0.02 -13.01
N ILE A 168 -11.76 -0.46 -13.63
CA ILE A 168 -13.11 0.12 -13.53
C ILE A 168 -13.71 -0.16 -12.18
N TRP A 169 -13.67 -1.41 -11.70
CA TRP A 169 -14.13 -1.80 -10.38
C TRP A 169 -13.51 -0.94 -9.29
N ARG A 170 -12.19 -0.77 -9.31
CA ARG A 170 -11.48 0.09 -8.36
C ARG A 170 -11.96 1.54 -8.39
N LYS A 171 -12.34 2.07 -9.56
CA LYS A 171 -12.92 3.42 -9.67
C LYS A 171 -14.32 3.50 -9.09
N VAL A 172 -15.18 2.52 -9.38
CA VAL A 172 -16.53 2.41 -8.81
C VAL A 172 -16.45 2.44 -7.28
N GLN A 173 -15.61 1.58 -6.69
CA GLN A 173 -15.42 1.49 -5.25
C GLN A 173 -14.87 2.79 -4.64
N LYS A 174 -13.83 3.38 -5.25
CA LYS A 174 -13.17 4.58 -4.72
C LYS A 174 -14.05 5.83 -4.81
N LYS A 175 -14.83 5.97 -5.89
CA LYS A 175 -15.65 7.16 -6.13
C LYS A 175 -17.09 7.00 -5.65
N ARG A 176 -17.51 5.80 -5.27
CA ARG A 176 -18.91 5.46 -4.93
C ARG A 176 -19.92 5.89 -5.99
N VAL A 177 -19.55 5.71 -7.26
CA VAL A 177 -20.38 6.04 -8.43
C VAL A 177 -20.87 4.77 -9.09
N SER A 178 -22.00 4.83 -9.81
CA SER A 178 -22.49 3.69 -10.59
C SER A 178 -21.61 3.47 -11.85
N LEU A 179 -21.72 2.28 -12.43
CA LEU A 179 -20.96 1.93 -13.63
C LEU A 179 -21.32 2.85 -14.83
N GLU A 180 -22.58 3.29 -14.92
CA GLU A 180 -23.06 4.19 -15.95
C GLU A 180 -22.46 5.61 -15.84
N GLN A 181 -22.11 6.03 -14.64
CA GLN A 181 -21.49 7.33 -14.37
C GLN A 181 -20.00 7.39 -14.71
N ILE A 182 -19.40 6.24 -15.09
CA ILE A 182 -18.02 6.20 -15.55
C ILE A 182 -17.96 6.63 -17.01
N THR A 183 -17.73 7.92 -17.22
CA THR A 183 -17.68 8.53 -18.56
C THR A 183 -16.35 8.36 -19.28
N ASP A 184 -15.27 8.01 -18.57
CA ASP A 184 -13.89 7.93 -19.08
C ASP A 184 -13.49 6.50 -19.51
N ILE A 185 -14.41 5.81 -20.23
CA ILE A 185 -14.17 4.45 -20.72
C ILE A 185 -13.34 4.47 -22.01
N ILE A 186 -13.47 5.52 -22.83
CA ILE A 186 -12.70 5.69 -24.05
C ILE A 186 -11.45 6.51 -23.74
N GLY A 187 -10.31 5.93 -24.06
CA GLY A 187 -9.03 6.61 -23.96
C GLY A 187 -8.23 6.46 -25.26
N PHE A 188 -7.46 7.47 -25.59
CA PHE A 188 -6.51 7.46 -26.68
C PHE A 188 -5.08 7.52 -26.16
N ARG A 189 -4.20 6.88 -26.87
CA ARG A 189 -2.77 6.94 -26.65
C ARG A 189 -2.12 7.46 -27.91
N ILE A 190 -1.49 8.62 -27.83
CA ILE A 190 -0.78 9.27 -28.92
C ILE A 190 0.72 9.08 -28.69
N ILE A 191 1.37 8.41 -29.63
CA ILE A 191 2.80 8.09 -29.56
C ILE A 191 3.55 8.91 -30.59
N LEU A 192 4.59 9.60 -30.11
CA LEU A 192 5.39 10.58 -30.83
C LEU A 192 6.87 10.24 -30.75
N GLU A 193 7.71 10.87 -31.60
CA GLU A 193 9.14 10.57 -31.63
C GLU A 193 9.91 11.32 -30.52
N ASN A 194 9.56 12.57 -30.25
CA ASN A 194 10.29 13.43 -29.30
C ASN A 194 9.38 14.14 -28.28
N ILE A 195 9.98 14.73 -27.26
CA ILE A 195 9.26 15.42 -26.17
C ILE A 195 8.61 16.71 -26.66
N ASP A 196 9.27 17.46 -27.53
CA ASP A 196 8.76 18.73 -28.04
C ASP A 196 7.43 18.53 -28.77
N ASP A 197 7.33 17.47 -29.57
CA ASP A 197 6.09 17.10 -30.25
C ASP A 197 5.00 16.68 -29.26
N CYS A 198 5.35 16.13 -28.09
CA CYS A 198 4.35 15.86 -27.05
C CYS A 198 3.67 17.14 -26.56
N TYR A 199 4.44 18.18 -26.29
CA TYR A 199 3.88 19.47 -25.84
C TYR A 199 3.18 20.23 -26.97
N LYS A 200 3.70 20.18 -28.21
CA LYS A 200 2.99 20.73 -29.39
C LYS A 200 1.65 20.05 -29.59
N THR A 201 1.61 18.72 -29.55
CA THR A 201 0.38 17.94 -29.65
C THR A 201 -0.63 18.32 -28.57
N LEU A 202 -0.19 18.49 -27.32
CA LEU A 202 -1.05 18.97 -26.24
C LEU A 202 -1.68 20.33 -26.59
N GLY A 203 -0.87 21.29 -27.06
CA GLY A 203 -1.33 22.63 -27.44
C GLY A 203 -2.35 22.59 -28.58
N ILE A 204 -2.11 21.79 -29.61
CA ILE A 204 -3.01 21.61 -30.76
C ILE A 204 -4.34 21.02 -30.31
N ILE A 205 -4.31 19.98 -29.47
CA ILE A 205 -5.51 19.33 -28.95
C ILE A 205 -6.32 20.29 -28.08
N HIS A 206 -5.68 21.03 -27.17
CA HIS A 206 -6.36 21.98 -26.29
C HIS A 206 -6.88 23.22 -27.03
N LYS A 207 -6.28 23.59 -28.18
CA LYS A 207 -6.81 24.64 -29.08
C LYS A 207 -8.08 24.19 -29.79
N LYS A 208 -8.18 22.90 -30.15
CA LYS A 208 -9.31 22.33 -30.91
C LYS A 208 -10.46 21.93 -30.01
N TYR A 209 -10.18 21.37 -28.82
CA TYR A 209 -11.16 20.79 -27.91
C TYR A 209 -11.08 21.42 -26.52
N ASN A 210 -12.24 21.60 -25.89
CA ASN A 210 -12.31 22.10 -24.52
C ASN A 210 -11.74 21.08 -23.53
N CYS A 211 -10.72 21.47 -22.77
CA CYS A 211 -10.14 20.61 -21.74
C CYS A 211 -11.06 20.55 -20.49
N ILE A 212 -11.07 19.40 -19.83
CA ILE A 212 -11.81 19.18 -18.57
C ILE A 212 -10.93 19.63 -17.41
N PRO A 213 -11.33 20.63 -16.60
CA PRO A 213 -10.57 21.12 -15.47
C PRO A 213 -10.19 20.00 -14.48
N GLY A 214 -8.96 20.06 -13.94
CA GLY A 214 -8.47 19.09 -12.96
C GLY A 214 -8.10 17.70 -13.53
N LYS A 215 -8.21 17.50 -14.85
CA LYS A 215 -7.83 16.23 -15.50
C LYS A 215 -6.47 16.28 -16.19
N PHE A 216 -5.86 17.42 -16.27
CA PHE A 216 -4.50 17.57 -16.80
C PHE A 216 -3.46 17.11 -15.78
N LYS A 217 -2.49 16.31 -16.24
CA LYS A 217 -1.33 15.88 -15.43
C LYS A 217 -0.12 15.74 -16.35
N ASP A 218 0.96 16.42 -16.03
CA ASP A 218 2.22 16.31 -16.73
C ASP A 218 3.19 15.41 -15.94
N TYR A 219 3.31 14.17 -16.41
CA TYR A 219 4.30 13.22 -15.91
C TYR A 219 5.57 13.16 -16.77
N ILE A 220 5.74 14.06 -17.78
CA ILE A 220 6.99 14.21 -18.50
C ILE A 220 7.93 15.07 -17.67
N SER A 221 7.46 16.24 -17.24
CA SER A 221 8.21 17.17 -16.39
C SER A 221 8.41 16.63 -14.98
N SER A 222 7.41 15.91 -14.43
CA SER A 222 7.44 15.32 -13.10
C SER A 222 7.05 13.84 -13.15
N ALA A 223 8.05 12.98 -13.43
CA ALA A 223 7.84 11.54 -13.56
C ALA A 223 7.22 10.90 -12.29
N LYS A 224 6.43 9.85 -12.48
CA LYS A 224 5.99 9.05 -11.35
C LYS A 224 7.17 8.32 -10.71
N ILE A 225 6.99 7.82 -9.50
CA ILE A 225 7.99 7.07 -8.72
C ILE A 225 8.57 5.89 -9.48
N ASN A 226 7.72 5.20 -10.24
CA ASN A 226 8.06 4.04 -11.04
C ASN A 226 8.65 4.43 -12.40
N GLY A 227 9.14 5.66 -12.58
CA GLY A 227 9.73 6.15 -13.83
C GLY A 227 8.73 6.41 -14.96
N TYR A 228 7.42 6.22 -14.74
CA TYR A 228 6.41 6.46 -15.77
C TYR A 228 6.37 7.91 -16.19
N LYS A 229 6.44 8.16 -17.50
CA LYS A 229 6.35 9.47 -18.14
C LYS A 229 5.24 9.49 -19.19
N SER A 230 4.38 10.49 -19.15
CA SER A 230 3.33 10.76 -20.15
C SER A 230 2.62 12.05 -19.80
N ILE A 231 2.09 12.79 -20.74
CA ILE A 231 1.09 13.83 -20.49
C ILE A 231 -0.28 13.15 -20.48
N HIS A 232 -1.09 13.42 -19.47
CA HIS A 232 -2.48 12.98 -19.41
C HIS A 232 -3.37 14.21 -19.47
N THR A 233 -4.34 14.18 -20.36
CA THR A 233 -5.40 15.20 -20.42
C THR A 233 -6.74 14.55 -20.71
N ALA A 234 -7.80 15.27 -20.45
CA ALA A 234 -9.14 14.87 -20.89
C ALA A 234 -9.83 16.08 -21.52
N VAL A 235 -10.45 15.83 -22.67
CA VAL A 235 -11.14 16.85 -23.46
C VAL A 235 -12.58 16.42 -23.76
N ILE A 236 -13.42 17.38 -24.13
CA ILE A 236 -14.76 17.11 -24.66
C ILE A 236 -14.63 16.95 -26.17
N GLY A 237 -14.83 15.72 -26.67
CA GLY A 237 -14.76 15.42 -28.10
C GLY A 237 -15.94 16.00 -28.90
N SER A 238 -15.86 15.86 -30.22
CA SER A 238 -16.90 16.30 -31.19
C SER A 238 -18.27 15.70 -30.87
N ASN A 239 -18.30 14.52 -30.27
CA ASN A 239 -19.54 13.82 -29.84
C ASN A 239 -20.02 14.27 -28.45
N LYS A 240 -19.53 15.39 -27.89
CA LYS A 240 -19.85 15.94 -26.57
C LYS A 240 -19.54 14.97 -25.40
N LYS A 241 -18.71 13.94 -25.62
CA LYS A 241 -18.32 12.98 -24.58
C LYS A 241 -16.88 13.22 -24.10
N PRO A 242 -16.58 12.97 -22.81
CA PRO A 242 -15.22 13.05 -22.29
C PRO A 242 -14.31 12.00 -22.93
N ILE A 243 -13.13 12.43 -23.38
CA ILE A 243 -12.09 11.61 -23.97
C ILE A 243 -10.82 11.76 -23.14
N GLU A 244 -10.28 10.67 -22.60
CA GLU A 244 -8.97 10.67 -21.94
C GLU A 244 -7.87 10.48 -23.00
N ILE A 245 -6.86 11.33 -22.99
CA ILE A 245 -5.75 11.29 -23.93
C ILE A 245 -4.44 11.17 -23.16
N GLN A 246 -3.61 10.20 -23.55
CA GLN A 246 -2.24 10.01 -23.07
C GLN A 246 -1.28 10.31 -24.20
N ILE A 247 -0.40 11.27 -23.99
CA ILE A 247 0.60 11.71 -24.97
C ILE A 247 1.98 11.35 -24.45
N ARG A 248 2.78 10.60 -25.22
CA ARG A 248 4.10 10.17 -24.81
C ARG A 248 4.96 9.79 -26.00
N THR A 249 6.29 9.81 -25.83
CA THR A 249 7.21 9.36 -26.85
C THR A 249 7.23 7.86 -26.96
N LYS A 250 7.78 7.32 -28.08
CA LYS A 250 7.99 5.89 -28.30
C LYS A 250 8.81 5.25 -27.17
N LYS A 251 9.89 5.89 -26.73
CA LYS A 251 10.71 5.41 -25.60
C LYS A 251 9.91 5.35 -24.30
N MET A 252 9.10 6.39 -23.99
CA MET A 252 8.21 6.39 -22.82
C MET A 252 7.13 5.31 -22.93
N HIS A 253 6.67 5.01 -24.14
CA HIS A 253 5.71 3.95 -24.36
C HIS A 253 6.32 2.57 -24.07
N GLU A 254 7.50 2.29 -24.63
CA GLU A 254 8.21 1.04 -24.37
C GLU A 254 8.50 0.84 -22.88
N PHE A 255 8.93 1.91 -22.21
CA PHE A 255 9.12 1.86 -20.76
C PHE A 255 7.80 1.59 -20.00
N ALA A 256 6.71 2.24 -20.38
CA ALA A 256 5.42 2.03 -19.73
C ALA A 256 4.80 0.63 -19.98
N GLU A 257 5.19 -0.05 -21.08
CA GLU A 257 4.73 -1.42 -21.36
C GLU A 257 5.61 -2.50 -20.71
N ARG A 258 6.93 -2.30 -20.71
CA ARG A 258 7.92 -3.31 -20.30
C ARG A 258 8.59 -2.98 -18.96
N GLY A 259 8.41 -1.75 -18.46
CA GLY A 259 9.08 -1.30 -17.25
C GLY A 259 10.60 -1.33 -17.38
N ILE A 260 11.25 -1.66 -16.29
CA ILE A 260 12.71 -1.76 -16.19
C ILE A 260 13.30 -2.75 -17.21
N ALA A 261 12.56 -3.78 -17.60
CA ALA A 261 13.01 -4.75 -18.62
C ALA A 261 13.31 -4.10 -19.99
N SER A 262 12.77 -2.91 -20.28
CA SER A 262 13.08 -2.16 -21.50
C SER A 262 14.53 -1.63 -21.53
N HIS A 263 15.12 -1.35 -20.39
CA HIS A 263 16.50 -0.86 -20.31
C HIS A 263 17.55 -1.92 -20.65
N TRP A 264 17.21 -3.20 -20.50
CA TRP A 264 18.14 -4.31 -20.77
C TRP A 264 18.35 -4.61 -22.23
N GLN A 265 17.38 -4.28 -23.09
CA GLN A 265 17.53 -4.44 -24.53
C GLN A 265 18.60 -3.52 -25.16
N TYR A 266 18.93 -2.42 -24.50
CA TYR A 266 19.85 -1.39 -25.02
C TYR A 266 21.26 -1.42 -24.41
N LYS A 267 21.47 -2.16 -23.32
CA LYS A 267 22.78 -2.27 -22.65
C LYS A 267 23.28 -3.70 -22.65
N SER A 268 23.54 -4.24 -23.83
CA SER A 268 24.44 -5.39 -23.97
C SER A 268 25.86 -4.93 -23.68
N SER A 269 26.49 -5.49 -22.65
CA SER A 269 27.94 -5.55 -22.40
C SER A 269 28.64 -4.54 -21.47
N GLU A 270 28.01 -3.57 -20.84
CA GLU A 270 28.72 -2.81 -19.79
C GLU A 270 28.10 -2.98 -18.41
N LYS A 271 28.89 -3.66 -17.55
CA LYS A 271 28.76 -3.84 -16.09
C LYS A 271 27.43 -3.43 -15.47
N PHE A 272 26.62 -4.42 -15.20
CA PHE A 272 25.35 -4.37 -14.46
C PHE A 272 25.44 -3.62 -13.10
N ASN A 273 26.65 -3.45 -12.58
CA ASN A 273 26.96 -2.79 -11.30
C ASN A 273 26.80 -1.27 -11.29
N SER A 274 26.44 -0.63 -12.41
CA SER A 274 26.29 0.83 -12.51
C SER A 274 24.86 1.34 -12.82
N LEU A 275 23.84 0.47 -12.81
CA LEU A 275 22.46 0.94 -12.76
C LEU A 275 22.32 1.70 -11.44
N THR A 276 22.31 3.00 -11.54
CA THR A 276 22.34 3.91 -10.42
C THR A 276 21.20 3.59 -9.47
N TRP A 277 21.53 3.17 -8.29
CA TRP A 277 20.64 2.88 -7.16
C TRP A 277 19.55 3.97 -6.92
N LYS A 278 19.68 5.13 -7.55
CA LYS A 278 18.68 6.21 -7.55
C LYS A 278 17.32 5.80 -8.14
N GLU A 279 17.29 4.86 -9.08
CA GLU A 279 16.03 4.38 -9.67
C GLU A 279 15.29 3.38 -8.75
N TYR A 280 15.99 2.85 -7.73
CA TYR A 280 15.49 1.84 -6.80
C TYR A 280 15.44 2.29 -5.33
N ASP A 281 15.39 3.59 -5.07
CA ASP A 281 15.31 4.12 -3.70
C ASP A 281 14.15 3.50 -2.91
N TRP A 282 13.04 3.18 -3.58
CA TRP A 282 11.93 2.47 -2.96
C TRP A 282 12.30 1.07 -2.44
N LEU A 283 13.20 0.35 -3.12
CA LEU A 283 13.67 -0.97 -2.69
C LEU A 283 14.59 -0.85 -1.48
N LYS A 284 15.45 0.17 -1.44
CA LYS A 284 16.26 0.48 -0.26
C LYS A 284 15.41 0.79 0.95
N ASP A 285 14.36 1.61 0.78
CA ASP A 285 13.42 1.91 1.85
C ASP A 285 12.75 0.64 2.39
N LEU A 286 12.38 -0.30 1.51
CA LEU A 286 11.79 -1.58 1.91
C LEU A 286 12.80 -2.47 2.65
N VAL A 287 14.04 -2.55 2.16
CA VAL A 287 15.12 -3.29 2.81
C VAL A 287 15.40 -2.72 4.20
N GLU A 288 15.51 -1.40 4.32
CA GLU A 288 15.72 -0.73 5.60
C GLU A 288 14.60 -1.03 6.60
N ILE A 289 13.34 -1.08 6.16
CA ILE A 289 12.20 -1.46 6.99
C ILE A 289 12.33 -2.92 7.45
N ILE A 290 12.73 -3.81 6.54
CA ILE A 290 12.84 -5.25 6.80
C ILE A 290 14.01 -5.57 7.74
N GLU A 291 15.17 -4.96 7.53
CA GLU A 291 16.38 -5.22 8.34
C GLU A 291 16.25 -4.65 9.75
N LYS A 292 15.55 -3.52 9.89
CA LYS A 292 15.41 -2.83 11.18
C LYS A 292 14.24 -3.32 12.04
N ASN A 293 13.43 -4.26 11.55
CA ASN A 293 12.34 -4.85 12.32
C ASN A 293 12.54 -6.36 12.51
N GLU A 294 12.60 -6.79 13.75
CA GLU A 294 12.73 -8.21 14.09
C GLU A 294 11.44 -9.01 13.84
N ASN A 295 10.28 -8.35 13.90
CA ASN A 295 8.98 -9.00 13.69
C ASN A 295 8.60 -9.00 12.21
N PRO A 296 8.52 -10.17 11.55
CA PRO A 296 8.19 -10.28 10.12
C PRO A 296 6.80 -9.72 9.75
N GLU A 297 5.79 -9.87 10.62
CA GLU A 297 4.43 -9.38 10.37
C GLU A 297 4.38 -7.85 10.31
N HIS A 298 5.05 -7.18 11.25
CA HIS A 298 5.14 -5.72 11.24
C HIS A 298 5.92 -5.22 10.02
N SER A 299 7.02 -5.91 9.65
CA SER A 299 7.78 -5.59 8.45
C SER A 299 6.91 -5.70 7.20
N TYR A 300 6.10 -6.75 7.10
CA TYR A 300 5.17 -6.97 5.99
C TYR A 300 4.11 -5.85 5.90
N GLU A 301 3.46 -5.51 7.02
CA GLU A 301 2.47 -4.42 7.05
C GLU A 301 3.06 -3.06 6.65
N TYR A 302 4.25 -2.73 7.18
CA TYR A 302 4.90 -1.45 6.88
C TYR A 302 5.34 -1.37 5.42
N THR A 303 5.85 -2.47 4.89
CA THR A 303 6.23 -2.56 3.48
C THR A 303 5.01 -2.46 2.57
N LYS A 304 3.90 -3.10 2.94
CA LYS A 304 2.62 -2.98 2.23
C LYS A 304 2.15 -1.52 2.20
N LEU A 305 2.18 -0.81 3.32
CA LEU A 305 1.86 0.62 3.38
C LEU A 305 2.74 1.44 2.43
N GLN A 306 4.04 1.16 2.38
CA GLN A 306 4.98 1.87 1.51
C GLN A 306 4.71 1.63 0.01
N MET A 307 4.20 0.44 -0.36
CA MET A 307 3.94 0.08 -1.76
C MET A 307 2.65 0.69 -2.33
N PHE A 308 1.60 0.88 -1.53
CA PHE A 308 0.25 1.18 -2.04
C PHE A 308 -0.12 2.66 -2.12
N GLN A 309 0.75 3.61 -1.78
CA GLN A 309 0.33 5.00 -1.59
C GLN A 309 0.61 5.92 -2.79
N GLU A 310 -0.41 6.73 -3.17
CA GLU A 310 -0.24 7.96 -3.96
C GLU A 310 0.66 8.92 -3.17
N ASN A 311 1.46 9.77 -3.81
CA ASN A 311 2.41 10.63 -3.09
C ASN A 311 2.05 12.09 -3.19
N VAL A 312 2.48 12.81 -2.17
CA VAL A 312 2.58 14.26 -2.12
C VAL A 312 4.04 14.66 -2.04
N PHE A 313 4.38 15.76 -2.67
CA PHE A 313 5.72 16.35 -2.64
C PHE A 313 5.68 17.59 -1.76
N CYS A 314 6.49 17.58 -0.71
CA CYS A 314 6.60 18.65 0.24
C CYS A 314 8.03 19.20 0.24
N PHE A 315 8.20 20.43 0.67
CA PHE A 315 9.50 21.13 0.64
C PHE A 315 10.03 21.37 2.04
N THR A 316 11.34 21.18 2.21
CA THR A 316 12.05 21.69 3.39
C THR A 316 12.18 23.20 3.29
N PRO A 317 12.47 23.91 4.39
CA PRO A 317 12.77 25.36 4.32
C PRO A 317 13.94 25.72 3.39
N LYS A 318 14.86 24.78 3.18
CA LYS A 318 16.01 24.92 2.27
C LYS A 318 15.67 24.60 0.81
N GLY A 319 14.39 24.27 0.48
CA GLY A 319 13.95 23.96 -0.88
C GLY A 319 14.14 22.51 -1.31
N SER A 320 14.67 21.62 -0.47
CA SER A 320 14.76 20.19 -0.82
C SER A 320 13.37 19.55 -0.88
N VAL A 321 13.13 18.76 -1.91
CA VAL A 321 11.85 18.06 -2.11
C VAL A 321 11.83 16.75 -1.31
N ILE A 322 10.83 16.58 -0.47
CA ILE A 322 10.56 15.37 0.28
C ILE A 322 9.27 14.76 -0.26
N LYS A 323 9.38 13.51 -0.66
CA LYS A 323 8.28 12.73 -1.18
C LYS A 323 7.65 11.88 -0.08
N LEU A 324 6.35 12.01 0.10
CA LEU A 324 5.58 11.35 1.12
C LEU A 324 4.32 10.71 0.54
N PRO A 325 3.77 9.69 1.21
CA PRO A 325 2.45 9.18 0.83
C PRO A 325 1.37 10.26 0.97
N LYS A 326 0.31 10.12 0.19
CA LYS A 326 -0.90 10.91 0.37
C LYS A 326 -1.44 10.72 1.79
N ASP A 327 -1.98 11.79 2.35
CA ASP A 327 -2.45 11.87 3.73
C ASP A 327 -1.34 11.72 4.80
N ALA A 328 -0.06 11.84 4.40
CA ALA A 328 1.06 11.91 5.33
C ALA A 328 0.98 13.14 6.22
N THR A 329 1.63 13.06 7.38
CA THR A 329 1.64 14.09 8.41
C THR A 329 3.02 14.72 8.55
N PRO A 330 3.16 15.86 9.23
CA PRO A 330 4.46 16.43 9.62
C PRO A 330 5.38 15.47 10.36
N ILE A 331 4.82 14.48 11.06
CA ILE A 331 5.61 13.41 11.70
C ILE A 331 6.27 12.55 10.63
N ASP A 332 5.52 12.12 9.60
CA ASP A 332 6.07 11.37 8.46
C ASP A 332 7.17 12.17 7.76
N PHE A 333 6.95 13.47 7.55
CA PHE A 333 7.93 14.38 6.95
C PHE A 333 9.21 14.46 7.79
N ALA A 334 9.09 14.61 9.12
CA ALA A 334 10.22 14.69 10.03
C ALA A 334 11.12 13.46 9.95
N TYR A 335 10.52 12.25 9.95
CA TYR A 335 11.26 10.99 9.80
C TYR A 335 11.79 10.75 8.38
N ALA A 336 11.13 11.28 7.36
CA ALA A 336 11.64 11.21 5.99
C ALA A 336 12.90 12.06 5.81
N VAL A 337 12.97 13.23 6.47
CA VAL A 337 14.16 14.09 6.46
C VAL A 337 15.30 13.45 7.23
N HIS A 338 15.08 13.13 8.51
CA HIS A 338 16.07 12.47 9.36
C HIS A 338 15.46 11.91 10.64
N THR A 339 15.88 10.71 11.08
CA THR A 339 15.35 10.05 12.28
C THR A 339 15.41 10.94 13.53
N LYS A 340 16.55 11.62 13.78
CA LYS A 340 16.68 12.54 14.92
C LYS A 340 15.70 13.72 14.89
N ILE A 341 15.32 14.20 13.70
CA ILE A 341 14.31 15.25 13.56
C ILE A 341 12.95 14.70 13.96
N GLY A 342 12.62 13.49 13.53
CA GLY A 342 11.40 12.79 13.91
C GLY A 342 11.31 12.53 15.42
N ASP A 343 12.39 11.99 16.01
CA ASP A 343 12.45 11.66 17.43
C ASP A 343 12.28 12.89 18.32
N ASN A 344 12.79 14.04 17.91
CA ASN A 344 12.82 15.29 18.66
C ASN A 344 11.71 16.29 18.28
N ALA A 345 10.77 15.91 17.42
CA ALA A 345 9.71 16.79 16.93
C ALA A 345 8.74 17.20 18.06
N ILE A 346 8.54 18.51 18.25
CA ILE A 346 7.57 19.07 19.21
C ILE A 346 6.46 19.85 18.54
N GLY A 347 6.63 20.25 17.27
CA GLY A 347 5.65 21.02 16.52
C GLY A 347 6.11 21.22 15.08
N CYS A 348 5.30 21.89 14.29
CA CYS A 348 5.64 22.23 12.91
C CYS A 348 5.04 23.57 12.47
N GLU A 349 5.62 24.10 11.39
CA GLU A 349 5.05 25.19 10.60
C GLU A 349 4.81 24.67 9.18
N ILE A 350 3.60 24.86 8.67
CA ILE A 350 3.23 24.56 7.29
C ILE A 350 2.98 25.87 6.56
N ASN A 351 3.75 26.15 5.51
CA ASN A 351 3.67 27.39 4.72
C ASN A 351 3.82 28.67 5.60
N GLY A 352 4.61 28.60 6.66
CA GLY A 352 4.85 29.69 7.60
C GLY A 352 3.88 29.77 8.77
N ASN A 353 2.80 29.02 8.77
CA ASN A 353 1.81 28.99 9.84
C ASN A 353 2.06 27.83 10.81
N LYS A 354 1.96 28.09 12.13
CA LYS A 354 2.01 27.02 13.14
C LYS A 354 0.87 26.04 12.92
N SER A 355 1.21 24.75 12.91
CA SER A 355 0.28 23.66 12.63
C SER A 355 0.53 22.48 13.56
N GLU A 356 -0.45 21.60 13.69
CA GLU A 356 -0.33 20.39 14.50
C GLU A 356 0.49 19.33 13.75
N LEU A 357 1.20 18.49 14.51
CA LEU A 357 1.96 17.36 13.96
C LEU A 357 1.07 16.27 13.30
N GLN A 358 -0.24 16.34 13.50
CA GLN A 358 -1.23 15.42 12.91
C GLN A 358 -1.88 15.97 11.65
N SER A 359 -1.59 17.20 11.25
CA SER A 359 -2.16 17.85 10.06
C SER A 359 -1.85 17.04 8.81
N ILE A 360 -2.79 16.97 7.86
CA ILE A 360 -2.57 16.27 6.59
C ILE A 360 -1.81 17.19 5.64
N LEU A 361 -0.67 16.71 5.15
CA LEU A 361 0.16 17.43 4.20
C LEU A 361 -0.41 17.39 2.77
N ARG A 362 -0.26 18.49 2.07
CA ARG A 362 -0.69 18.67 0.68
C ARG A 362 0.52 18.83 -0.25
N ASN A 363 0.29 18.56 -1.51
CA ASN A 363 1.32 18.75 -2.53
C ASN A 363 1.71 20.23 -2.62
N GLY A 364 3.00 20.50 -2.55
CA GLY A 364 3.55 21.87 -2.58
C GLY A 364 3.79 22.50 -1.19
N ASP A 365 3.36 21.86 -0.10
CA ASP A 365 3.55 22.41 1.25
C ASP A 365 5.03 22.54 1.60
N ARG A 366 5.42 23.70 2.18
CA ARG A 366 6.73 23.95 2.77
C ARG A 366 6.65 23.75 4.28
N ILE A 367 7.41 22.75 4.79
CA ILE A 367 7.29 22.28 6.16
C ILE A 367 8.60 22.55 6.91
N LYS A 368 8.46 23.18 8.08
CA LYS A 368 9.52 23.35 9.07
C LYS A 368 9.15 22.61 10.33
N ILE A 369 9.96 21.63 10.72
CA ILE A 369 9.79 20.89 11.96
C ILE A 369 10.49 21.63 13.09
N ILE A 370 9.79 21.83 14.20
CA ILE A 370 10.31 22.40 15.43
C ILE A 370 10.74 21.23 16.31
N THR A 371 11.99 21.26 16.77
CA THR A 371 12.59 20.15 17.55
C THR A 371 13.06 20.61 18.93
N SER A 372 13.05 19.68 19.89
CA SER A 372 13.65 19.86 21.22
C SER A 372 14.50 18.64 21.59
N LYS A 373 15.70 18.86 22.12
CA LYS A 373 16.62 17.78 22.52
C LYS A 373 16.08 16.89 23.64
N ASN A 374 15.15 17.40 24.45
CA ASN A 374 14.57 16.70 25.58
C ASN A 374 13.28 15.96 25.23
N GLN A 375 12.89 15.95 23.94
CA GLN A 375 11.70 15.28 23.47
C GLN A 375 12.00 13.85 23.08
N SER A 376 11.01 12.98 23.24
CA SER A 376 10.99 11.61 22.74
C SER A 376 9.73 11.36 21.90
N PRO A 377 9.78 10.49 20.91
CA PRO A 377 8.64 10.24 20.04
C PRO A 377 7.50 9.58 20.83
N SER A 378 6.28 10.00 20.58
CA SER A 378 5.10 9.41 21.21
C SER A 378 4.67 8.13 20.52
N LEU A 379 4.36 7.06 21.27
CA LEU A 379 3.74 5.85 20.72
C LEU A 379 2.36 6.12 20.09
N HIS A 380 1.67 7.19 20.54
CA HIS A 380 0.40 7.63 19.94
C HIS A 380 0.54 8.13 18.49
N TRP A 381 1.76 8.37 18.01
CA TRP A 381 2.02 8.75 16.63
C TRP A 381 1.93 7.57 15.65
N ILE A 382 2.09 6.32 16.13
CA ILE A 382 2.07 5.13 15.28
C ILE A 382 0.77 5.00 14.45
N PRO A 383 -0.44 5.12 15.02
CA PRO A 383 -1.67 5.03 14.22
C PRO A 383 -1.89 6.23 13.29
N ILE A 384 -1.29 7.39 13.60
CA ILE A 384 -1.46 8.64 12.85
C ILE A 384 -0.55 8.64 11.62
N THR A 385 0.69 8.15 11.75
CA THR A 385 1.67 8.13 10.68
C THR A 385 1.27 7.21 9.53
N LYS A 386 1.61 7.60 8.31
CA LYS A 386 1.31 6.89 7.08
C LYS A 386 2.52 6.14 6.49
N THR A 387 3.74 6.52 6.91
CA THR A 387 4.96 5.88 6.41
C THR A 387 5.40 4.71 7.29
N GLY A 388 5.81 3.61 6.66
CA GLY A 388 6.43 2.49 7.35
C GLY A 388 7.73 2.90 8.06
N LYS A 389 8.50 3.82 7.47
CA LYS A 389 9.74 4.36 8.03
C LYS A 389 9.52 5.06 9.38
N ALA A 390 8.51 5.93 9.49
CA ALA A 390 8.18 6.61 10.73
C ALA A 390 7.74 5.61 11.82
N ARG A 391 6.85 4.69 11.49
CA ARG A 391 6.37 3.65 12.43
C ARG A 391 7.49 2.77 12.94
N ALA A 392 8.37 2.32 12.05
CA ALA A 392 9.51 1.50 12.40
C ALA A 392 10.50 2.26 13.30
N ALA A 393 10.80 3.53 12.98
CA ALA A 393 11.68 4.37 13.77
C ALA A 393 11.14 4.63 15.18
N ILE A 394 9.84 4.95 15.32
CA ILE A 394 9.20 5.17 16.63
C ILE A 394 9.29 3.89 17.48
N ARG A 395 8.97 2.73 16.93
CA ARG A 395 9.05 1.45 17.68
C ARG A 395 10.47 1.12 18.09
N ARG A 396 11.45 1.27 17.18
CA ARG A 396 12.86 1.04 17.49
C ARG A 396 13.37 1.93 18.60
N TYR A 397 13.04 3.23 18.58
CA TYR A 397 13.42 4.17 19.63
C TYR A 397 13.05 3.67 21.04
N TRP A 398 11.86 3.10 21.19
CA TRP A 398 11.37 2.57 22.47
C TRP A 398 11.95 1.21 22.81
N HIS A 399 12.24 0.36 21.81
CA HIS A 399 12.88 -0.94 22.01
C HIS A 399 14.34 -0.82 22.47
N GLU A 400 15.12 0.05 21.84
CA GLU A 400 16.54 0.25 22.14
C GLU A 400 16.78 0.85 23.55
N ARG A 401 15.82 1.53 24.09
CA ARG A 401 15.93 2.14 25.44
C ARG A 401 15.51 1.22 26.58
N GLY A 402 15.26 -0.05 26.31
CA GLY A 402 14.97 -1.04 27.36
C GLY A 402 13.68 -0.76 28.13
N GLU A 403 12.88 0.21 27.70
CA GLU A 403 11.51 0.32 28.13
C GLU A 403 10.75 -0.83 27.46
N LYS A 404 10.96 -2.07 28.06
CA LYS A 404 10.06 -3.20 27.81
C LYS A 404 8.68 -2.61 27.67
N LYS A 405 8.00 -2.96 26.55
CA LYS A 405 6.56 -2.86 26.43
C LYS A 405 5.90 -2.87 27.81
N GLN A 406 5.81 -1.77 28.48
CA GLN A 406 4.55 -1.42 29.02
C GLN A 406 3.73 -1.11 27.77
N GLU A 407 3.18 -2.19 27.11
CA GLU A 407 1.82 -2.03 26.71
C GLU A 407 1.24 -1.21 27.83
N ARG A 408 0.87 0.03 27.57
CA ARG A 408 -0.10 0.71 28.38
C ARG A 408 -1.35 -0.09 28.15
N ILE A 409 -1.45 -1.19 28.90
CA ILE A 409 -2.69 -1.87 29.18
C ILE A 409 -3.57 -0.71 29.55
N LYS A 410 -4.56 -0.38 28.72
CA LYS A 410 -5.56 0.61 29.08
C LYS A 410 -6.12 0.10 30.38
N LYS A 411 -5.65 0.67 31.51
CA LYS A 411 -6.20 0.36 32.81
C LYS A 411 -7.54 1.06 32.82
N TYR A 412 -8.59 0.29 32.64
CA TYR A 412 -9.93 0.80 32.84
C TYR A 412 -10.22 0.68 34.34
N ASN A 413 -10.50 1.77 34.99
CA ASN A 413 -11.03 1.77 36.35
C ASN A 413 -12.55 1.69 36.23
N THR A 414 -13.14 0.67 36.89
CA THR A 414 -14.59 0.55 36.97
C THR A 414 -15.01 0.36 38.42
N THR A 415 -16.20 0.83 38.74
CA THR A 415 -16.80 0.65 40.06
C THR A 415 -17.90 -0.42 39.95
N LEU A 416 -17.77 -1.47 40.74
CA LEU A 416 -18.71 -2.57 40.79
C LEU A 416 -19.35 -2.64 42.16
N TRP A 417 -20.66 -2.58 42.21
CA TRP A 417 -21.44 -2.75 43.42
C TRP A 417 -21.94 -4.17 43.49
N ILE A 418 -21.65 -4.87 44.59
CA ILE A 418 -22.05 -6.26 44.78
C ILE A 418 -22.81 -6.39 46.07
N SER A 419 -24.00 -7.02 46.06
CA SER A 419 -24.79 -7.33 47.24
C SER A 419 -24.55 -8.80 47.63
N LEU A 420 -23.96 -9.02 48.78
CA LEU A 420 -23.65 -10.36 49.31
C LEU A 420 -24.49 -10.67 50.57
N PRO A 421 -24.90 -11.94 50.76
CA PRO A 421 -25.48 -12.36 52.05
C PRO A 421 -24.52 -12.07 53.20
N ASP A 422 -25.08 -11.61 54.37
CA ASP A 422 -24.29 -11.37 55.58
C ASP A 422 -23.91 -12.72 56.22
N LYS A 423 -22.93 -13.41 55.63
CA LYS A 423 -22.41 -14.68 56.13
C LYS A 423 -20.90 -14.70 56.07
N PRO A 424 -20.23 -15.39 57.02
CA PRO A 424 -18.77 -15.55 56.95
C PRO A 424 -18.28 -16.12 55.63
N GLY A 425 -17.16 -15.61 55.13
CA GLY A 425 -16.50 -16.11 53.91
C GLY A 425 -17.01 -15.54 52.60
N GLN A 426 -18.15 -14.88 52.52
CA GLN A 426 -18.75 -14.39 51.28
C GLN A 426 -17.86 -13.33 50.57
N LEU A 427 -17.29 -12.42 51.35
CA LEU A 427 -16.36 -11.44 50.79
C LEU A 427 -15.06 -12.11 50.26
N GLY A 428 -14.55 -13.12 50.97
CA GLY A 428 -13.39 -13.90 50.54
C GLY A 428 -13.63 -14.59 49.24
N ASN A 429 -14.80 -15.23 49.08
CA ASN A 429 -15.15 -15.93 47.82
C ASN A 429 -15.21 -14.99 46.62
N ILE A 430 -15.76 -13.77 46.80
CA ILE A 430 -15.80 -12.77 45.72
C ILE A 430 -14.39 -12.22 45.42
N SER A 431 -13.57 -11.96 46.44
CA SER A 431 -12.23 -11.50 46.26
C SER A 431 -11.34 -12.52 45.53
N SER A 432 -11.50 -13.83 45.86
CA SER A 432 -10.84 -14.90 45.12
C SER A 432 -11.29 -14.95 43.66
N LEU A 433 -12.61 -14.88 43.41
CA LEU A 433 -13.18 -14.88 42.08
C LEU A 433 -12.65 -13.71 41.22
N ILE A 434 -12.51 -12.52 41.81
CA ILE A 434 -11.88 -11.36 41.15
C ILE A 434 -10.42 -11.67 40.77
N GLY A 435 -9.69 -12.30 41.69
CA GLY A 435 -8.30 -12.71 41.47
C GLY A 435 -8.14 -13.78 40.38
N ASP A 436 -9.01 -14.81 40.37
CA ASP A 436 -9.00 -15.89 39.37
C ASP A 436 -9.18 -15.36 37.95
N HIS A 437 -9.97 -14.33 37.79
CA HIS A 437 -10.14 -13.61 36.52
C HIS A 437 -9.05 -12.56 36.26
N LYS A 438 -7.94 -12.55 37.04
CA LYS A 438 -6.81 -11.63 36.88
C LYS A 438 -7.19 -10.15 36.93
N LEU A 439 -8.24 -9.82 37.69
CA LEU A 439 -8.65 -8.47 37.98
C LEU A 439 -8.01 -8.00 39.28
N ASN A 440 -7.69 -6.70 39.36
CA ASN A 440 -7.09 -6.10 40.58
C ASN A 440 -8.12 -5.23 41.29
N ILE A 441 -8.22 -5.40 42.61
CA ILE A 441 -9.01 -4.52 43.50
C ILE A 441 -8.11 -3.36 43.85
N SER A 442 -8.49 -2.13 43.52
CA SER A 442 -7.79 -0.91 43.91
C SER A 442 -8.35 -0.29 45.20
N ASN A 443 -9.64 -0.47 45.43
CA ASN A 443 -10.31 -0.05 46.65
C ASN A 443 -11.54 -0.89 46.96
N LEU A 444 -11.89 -1.06 48.20
CA LEU A 444 -13.05 -1.78 48.67
C LEU A 444 -13.70 -0.97 49.82
N GLU A 445 -14.97 -0.65 49.65
CA GLU A 445 -15.75 0.08 50.61
C GLU A 445 -17.04 -0.69 50.94
N MET A 446 -17.44 -0.70 52.20
CA MET A 446 -18.76 -1.15 52.59
C MET A 446 -19.77 -0.01 52.34
N ALA A 447 -20.68 -0.19 51.42
CA ALA A 447 -21.58 0.85 50.94
C ALA A 447 -22.99 0.83 51.62
N GLY A 448 -23.21 -0.11 52.49
CA GLY A 448 -24.46 -0.24 53.27
C GLY A 448 -24.73 -1.67 53.70
N LYS A 449 -25.50 -1.80 54.79
CA LYS A 449 -25.87 -3.10 55.36
C LYS A 449 -27.40 -3.13 55.57
N ASN A 450 -28.04 -4.19 55.09
CA ASN A 450 -29.42 -4.54 55.34
C ASN A 450 -29.44 -5.81 56.23
N PRO A 451 -30.55 -6.20 56.87
CA PRO A 451 -30.60 -7.34 57.79
C PRO A 451 -30.08 -8.65 57.22
N ASN A 452 -30.16 -8.85 55.89
CA ASN A 452 -29.80 -10.11 55.22
C ASN A 452 -28.66 -9.96 54.21
N TYR A 453 -28.22 -8.74 53.87
CA TYR A 453 -27.24 -8.46 52.81
C TYR A 453 -26.33 -7.30 53.20
N ILE A 454 -25.08 -7.42 52.75
CA ILE A 454 -24.08 -6.34 52.78
C ILE A 454 -23.76 -5.89 51.37
N ASN A 455 -23.78 -4.60 51.12
CA ASN A 455 -23.41 -4.04 49.83
C ASN A 455 -21.95 -3.55 49.89
N PHE A 456 -21.15 -4.06 48.97
CA PHE A 456 -19.76 -3.69 48.78
C PHE A 456 -19.59 -2.93 47.51
N LYS A 457 -18.75 -1.90 47.57
CA LYS A 457 -18.31 -1.13 46.40
C LYS A 457 -16.86 -1.49 46.13
N PHE A 458 -16.63 -2.24 45.04
CA PHE A 458 -15.30 -2.59 44.55
C PHE A 458 -14.87 -1.60 43.47
N GLN A 459 -13.69 -1.04 43.60
CA GLN A 459 -13.01 -0.33 42.50
C GLN A 459 -12.01 -1.30 41.89
N LEU A 460 -12.25 -1.67 40.62
CA LEU A 460 -11.46 -2.66 39.91
C LEU A 460 -10.60 -2.00 38.85
N ILE A 461 -9.35 -2.47 38.75
CA ILE A 461 -8.44 -2.14 37.63
C ILE A 461 -8.52 -3.30 36.62
N ILE A 462 -9.12 -3.02 35.47
CA ILE A 462 -9.25 -3.96 34.35
C ILE A 462 -8.07 -3.76 33.42
N ARG A 463 -7.29 -4.82 33.21
CA ARG A 463 -6.17 -4.87 32.26
C ARG A 463 -6.57 -5.52 30.93
N ASP A 464 -7.57 -6.42 30.96
CA ASP A 464 -8.10 -7.14 29.82
C ASP A 464 -9.64 -7.18 29.93
N LEU A 465 -10.30 -6.61 28.93
CA LEU A 465 -11.76 -6.58 28.86
C LEU A 465 -12.37 -7.97 28.76
N LYS A 466 -11.68 -8.94 28.14
CA LYS A 466 -12.15 -10.33 28.04
C LYS A 466 -12.24 -10.97 29.42
N ASN A 467 -11.24 -10.77 30.26
CA ASN A 467 -11.25 -11.27 31.64
C ASN A 467 -12.40 -10.65 32.45
N PHE A 468 -12.63 -9.34 32.29
CA PHE A 468 -13.74 -8.67 32.94
C PHE A 468 -15.11 -9.18 32.44
N THR A 469 -15.27 -9.38 31.14
CA THR A 469 -16.52 -9.93 30.57
C THR A 469 -16.80 -11.34 31.11
N ASN A 470 -15.77 -12.20 31.18
CA ASN A 470 -15.89 -13.54 31.74
C ASN A 470 -16.26 -13.51 33.23
N PHE A 471 -15.65 -12.61 34.02
CA PHE A 471 -15.99 -12.40 35.41
C PHE A 471 -17.45 -11.96 35.60
N ILE A 472 -17.94 -11.02 34.82
CA ILE A 472 -19.33 -10.57 34.85
C ILE A 472 -20.30 -11.71 34.47
N ALA A 473 -19.93 -12.55 33.50
CA ALA A 473 -20.71 -13.72 33.10
C ALA A 473 -20.82 -14.74 34.25
N GLU A 474 -19.73 -14.98 34.99
CA GLU A 474 -19.70 -15.88 36.12
C GLU A 474 -20.50 -15.35 37.34
N LEU A 475 -20.46 -14.05 37.61
CA LEU A 475 -21.32 -13.43 38.62
C LEU A 475 -22.81 -13.64 38.33
N LYS A 476 -23.21 -13.51 37.04
CA LYS A 476 -24.58 -13.77 36.58
C LYS A 476 -24.97 -15.24 36.76
N GLN A 477 -24.08 -16.15 36.38
CA GLN A 477 -24.29 -17.58 36.49
C GLN A 477 -24.48 -18.02 37.97
N LYS A 478 -23.71 -17.41 38.88
CA LYS A 478 -23.82 -17.66 40.34
C LYS A 478 -24.99 -16.93 41.00
N GLY A 479 -25.80 -16.18 40.25
CA GLY A 479 -26.95 -15.45 40.77
C GLY A 479 -26.61 -14.26 41.69
N ILE A 480 -25.39 -13.77 41.63
CA ILE A 480 -24.90 -12.67 42.49
C ILE A 480 -25.44 -11.35 41.94
N LYS A 481 -26.12 -10.58 42.78
CA LYS A 481 -26.63 -9.24 42.39
C LYS A 481 -25.52 -8.24 42.37
N PHE A 482 -25.36 -7.57 41.22
CA PHE A 482 -24.35 -6.54 41.02
C PHE A 482 -24.85 -5.36 40.15
N LYS A 483 -24.16 -4.24 40.23
CA LYS A 483 -24.33 -3.03 39.38
C LYS A 483 -22.96 -2.48 39.04
N ILE A 484 -22.76 -2.11 37.78
CA ILE A 484 -21.52 -1.50 37.26
C ILE A 484 -21.71 -0.02 37.12
#